data_03d02bf7618444cb46a49993fb7e6039
#
_entry.id   03d02bf7618444cb46a49993fb7e6039
#
_cell.length_a   1.000
_cell.length_b   1.000
_cell.length_c   1.000
_cell.angle_alpha   90.00
_cell.angle_beta   90.00
_cell.angle_gamma   90.00
#
_symmetry.space_group_name_H-M   'P 1'
#
loop_
_entity.id
_entity.type
_entity.pdbx_description
1 polymer ?
#
loop_
_entity_poly.entity_id
_entity_poly.type
_entity_poly.pdbx_seq_one_letter_code
_entity_poly.pdbx_strand_id
1 'polypeptide(L)'
;RKYPHRPLIISEFGAGSDPRLQSLDPQIFDFSMQWQQLYLEYYLPAIMKRPFIVGATEWNFIDFSSASRQEATPHINNKGLMYNDRRPKDVFYYFQAFLRKDIPVLHIAVDDWKHRTVVSDGEAVEHPVKVYSNLDKVELSVNGTKLSVQGIENCHAVWQVPLVAGRNTLVASGICHGKKVEQVSDIFVKMQPRHIAAVGSGQLELAVNVGSNCFFTDDKSDLCWLPDQ
;
A
#
# COMPACT_ATOMS: atom_id res chain seq x y z
N ARG A 1 0.21 21.22 -25.53
CA ARG A 1 -0.07 22.32 -24.60
C ARG A 1 -0.58 23.54 -25.36
N LYS A 2 -1.78 24.06 -24.98
CA LYS A 2 -2.40 25.22 -25.65
C LYS A 2 -1.63 26.54 -25.41
N TYR A 3 -0.99 26.66 -24.24
CA TYR A 3 -0.25 27.85 -23.81
C TYR A 3 1.14 27.45 -23.29
N PRO A 4 2.13 27.24 -24.19
CA PRO A 4 3.43 26.67 -23.82
C PRO A 4 4.29 27.55 -22.91
N HIS A 5 4.04 28.88 -22.90
CA HIS A 5 4.82 29.85 -22.12
C HIS A 5 4.17 30.21 -20.77
N ARG A 6 2.99 29.69 -20.46
CA ARG A 6 2.33 29.94 -19.17
C ARG A 6 2.66 28.91 -18.14
N PRO A 7 3.03 29.31 -16.92
CA PRO A 7 3.15 28.36 -15.81
C PRO A 7 1.79 27.74 -15.51
N LEU A 8 1.81 26.53 -14.97
CA LEU A 8 0.63 25.78 -14.55
C LEU A 8 0.74 25.47 -13.06
N ILE A 9 -0.33 25.71 -12.33
CA ILE A 9 -0.51 25.20 -10.97
C ILE A 9 -1.60 24.13 -11.05
N ILE A 10 -1.34 22.96 -10.46
CA ILE A 10 -2.34 21.93 -10.23
C ILE A 10 -2.89 22.20 -8.83
N SER A 11 -4.11 22.75 -8.78
CA SER A 11 -4.72 23.14 -7.51
C SER A 11 -5.03 21.94 -6.61
N GLU A 12 -5.36 20.79 -7.23
CA GLU A 12 -5.65 19.55 -6.53
C GLU A 12 -5.27 18.34 -7.40
N PHE A 13 -4.65 17.33 -6.78
CA PHE A 13 -4.51 15.97 -7.32
C PHE A 13 -4.53 15.00 -6.15
N GLY A 14 -5.02 13.78 -6.34
CA GLY A 14 -5.12 12.77 -5.28
C GLY A 14 -6.11 11.68 -5.64
N ALA A 15 -6.09 10.59 -4.91
CA ALA A 15 -6.98 9.45 -5.10
C ALA A 15 -7.58 9.01 -3.76
N GLY A 16 -8.86 8.62 -3.77
CA GLY A 16 -9.51 8.06 -2.59
C GLY A 16 -9.10 6.61 -2.38
N SER A 17 -9.03 6.21 -1.11
CA SER A 17 -8.78 4.83 -0.70
C SER A 17 -9.66 4.45 0.50
N ASP A 18 -10.13 3.20 0.51
CA ASP A 18 -10.89 2.62 1.60
C ASP A 18 -10.02 1.57 2.30
N PRO A 19 -9.72 1.71 3.60
CA PRO A 19 -8.83 0.78 4.31
C PRO A 19 -9.34 -0.66 4.35
N ARG A 20 -10.62 -0.87 4.08
CA ARG A 20 -11.20 -2.21 3.97
C ARG A 20 -10.91 -2.90 2.63
N LEU A 21 -10.53 -2.12 1.61
CA LEU A 21 -10.27 -2.60 0.25
C LEU A 21 -8.78 -2.74 -0.01
N GLN A 22 -8.36 -3.93 -0.42
CA GLN A 22 -6.97 -4.24 -0.76
C GLN A 22 -6.92 -4.93 -2.12
N SER A 23 -5.90 -4.65 -2.93
CA SER A 23 -5.76 -5.25 -4.25
C SER A 23 -4.32 -5.66 -4.53
N LEU A 24 -4.14 -6.83 -5.15
CA LEU A 24 -2.86 -7.27 -5.71
C LEU A 24 -2.63 -6.72 -7.11
N ASP A 25 -3.71 -6.35 -7.81
CA ASP A 25 -3.73 -5.74 -9.15
C ASP A 25 -4.67 -4.54 -9.15
N PRO A 26 -4.24 -3.39 -8.57
CA PRO A 26 -5.10 -2.23 -8.39
C PRO A 26 -5.55 -1.64 -9.72
N GLN A 27 -6.86 -1.40 -9.84
CA GLN A 27 -7.50 -0.84 -11.01
C GLN A 27 -7.94 0.60 -10.77
N ILE A 28 -8.13 1.35 -11.86
CA ILE A 28 -8.58 2.74 -11.80
C ILE A 28 -9.93 2.84 -11.08
N PHE A 29 -9.96 3.58 -9.98
CA PHE A 29 -11.14 3.80 -9.13
C PHE A 29 -11.66 2.56 -8.40
N ASP A 30 -10.83 1.56 -8.13
CA ASP A 30 -11.19 0.43 -7.27
C ASP A 30 -11.21 0.78 -5.77
N PHE A 31 -10.71 1.97 -5.44
CA PHE A 31 -10.61 2.52 -4.08
C PHE A 31 -9.76 1.68 -3.12
N SER A 32 -9.00 0.71 -3.60
CA SER A 32 -8.04 -0.01 -2.76
C SER A 32 -6.95 0.92 -2.23
N MET A 33 -6.32 0.53 -1.13
CA MET A 33 -5.16 1.26 -0.60
C MET A 33 -4.02 1.28 -1.64
N GLN A 34 -3.86 0.20 -2.40
CA GLN A 34 -2.84 0.07 -3.45
C GLN A 34 -3.15 0.94 -4.68
N TRP A 35 -4.43 1.23 -4.97
CA TRP A 35 -4.79 2.20 -5.99
C TRP A 35 -4.30 3.61 -5.64
N GLN A 36 -4.51 4.06 -4.40
CA GLN A 36 -3.98 5.37 -3.96
C GLN A 36 -2.46 5.41 -4.08
N GLN A 37 -1.76 4.34 -3.67
CA GLN A 37 -0.31 4.24 -3.81
C GLN A 37 0.11 4.36 -5.29
N LEU A 38 -0.46 3.54 -6.18
CA LEU A 38 -0.15 3.53 -7.60
C LEU A 38 -0.40 4.89 -8.27
N TYR A 39 -1.51 5.54 -7.92
CA TYR A 39 -1.86 6.86 -8.41
C TYR A 39 -0.75 7.89 -8.06
N LEU A 40 -0.36 7.95 -6.81
CA LEU A 40 0.62 8.94 -6.34
C LEU A 40 2.04 8.63 -6.81
N GLU A 41 2.42 7.36 -6.90
CA GLU A 41 3.69 6.89 -7.48
C GLU A 41 3.83 7.28 -8.96
N TYR A 42 2.73 7.36 -9.69
CA TYR A 42 2.72 7.83 -11.07
C TYR A 42 2.70 9.36 -11.18
N TYR A 43 1.77 10.02 -10.47
CA TYR A 43 1.52 11.45 -10.67
C TYR A 43 2.59 12.34 -10.04
N LEU A 44 3.11 12.03 -8.87
CA LEU A 44 4.11 12.88 -8.21
C LEU A 44 5.39 13.02 -9.03
N PRO A 45 6.04 11.95 -9.51
CA PRO A 45 7.19 12.07 -10.41
C PRO A 45 6.82 12.74 -11.75
N ALA A 46 5.62 12.47 -12.29
CA ALA A 46 5.17 13.05 -13.54
C ALA A 46 4.99 14.56 -13.44
N ILE A 47 4.51 15.06 -12.31
CA ILE A 47 4.40 16.50 -12.02
C ILE A 47 5.79 17.12 -11.92
N MET A 48 6.66 16.54 -11.10
CA MET A 48 8.00 17.08 -10.84
C MET A 48 8.92 17.11 -12.08
N LYS A 49 8.73 16.17 -13.02
CA LYS A 49 9.47 16.15 -14.29
C LYS A 49 9.03 17.25 -15.28
N ARG A 50 8.01 18.04 -14.99
CA ARG A 50 7.46 19.04 -15.90
C ARG A 50 7.74 20.46 -15.42
N PRO A 51 8.78 21.15 -15.94
CA PRO A 51 9.22 22.47 -15.42
C PRO A 51 8.18 23.57 -15.58
N PHE A 52 7.16 23.37 -16.42
CA PHE A 52 6.07 24.32 -16.56
C PHE A 52 4.98 24.16 -15.48
N ILE A 53 5.01 23.08 -14.68
CA ILE A 53 4.18 22.94 -13.49
C ILE A 53 4.98 23.54 -12.34
N VAL A 54 4.57 24.73 -11.91
CA VAL A 54 5.27 25.49 -10.87
C VAL A 54 4.74 25.25 -9.48
N GLY A 55 3.65 24.50 -9.35
CA GLY A 55 3.06 24.11 -8.07
C GLY A 55 2.00 23.02 -8.25
N ALA A 56 1.88 22.17 -7.25
CA ALA A 56 0.83 21.18 -7.16
C ALA A 56 0.46 20.93 -5.69
N THR A 57 -0.82 20.78 -5.39
CA THR A 57 -1.32 20.51 -4.05
C THR A 57 -1.98 19.14 -4.02
N GLU A 58 -1.46 18.27 -3.16
CA GLU A 58 -2.13 17.00 -2.88
C GLU A 58 -3.45 17.25 -2.16
N TRP A 59 -4.49 16.63 -2.62
CA TRP A 59 -5.78 16.61 -1.97
C TRP A 59 -6.12 15.19 -1.52
N ASN A 60 -5.88 14.91 -0.24
CA ASN A 60 -5.56 15.89 0.79
C ASN A 60 -4.55 15.32 1.82
N PHE A 61 -4.21 16.07 2.83
CA PHE A 61 -3.22 15.62 3.81
C PHE A 61 -3.80 14.62 4.82
N ILE A 62 -5.03 14.85 5.30
CA ILE A 62 -5.71 14.02 6.32
C ILE A 62 -7.13 13.75 5.86
N ASP A 63 -7.60 12.51 5.98
CA ASP A 63 -9.01 12.16 5.80
C ASP A 63 -9.88 12.98 6.74
N PHE A 64 -11.03 13.45 6.27
CA PHE A 64 -11.91 14.28 7.07
C PHE A 64 -13.39 13.99 6.81
N SER A 65 -14.22 14.30 7.82
CA SER A 65 -15.67 14.14 7.73
C SER A 65 -16.27 15.13 6.72
N SER A 66 -17.16 14.64 5.86
CA SER A 66 -17.87 15.42 4.85
C SER A 66 -19.30 14.92 4.68
N ALA A 67 -20.27 15.65 5.23
CA ALA A 67 -21.65 15.20 5.31
C ALA A 67 -22.31 14.90 3.94
N SER A 68 -21.87 15.58 2.88
CA SER A 68 -22.42 15.41 1.52
C SER A 68 -21.81 14.27 0.72
N ARG A 69 -20.72 13.66 1.21
CA ARG A 69 -20.07 12.57 0.47
C ARG A 69 -20.81 11.25 0.59
N GLN A 70 -21.01 10.62 -0.57
CA GLN A 70 -21.74 9.36 -0.74
C GLN A 70 -20.87 8.30 -1.47
N GLU A 71 -19.54 8.42 -1.40
CA GLU A 71 -18.59 7.49 -2.03
C GLU A 71 -18.45 6.20 -1.19
N ALA A 72 -17.47 5.35 -1.51
CA ALA A 72 -17.25 4.05 -0.89
C ALA A 72 -17.22 4.09 0.65
N THR A 73 -16.67 5.16 1.23
CA THR A 73 -16.75 5.44 2.67
C THR A 73 -17.70 6.62 2.88
N PRO A 74 -18.98 6.38 3.20
CA PRO A 74 -19.97 7.46 3.37
C PRO A 74 -19.54 8.49 4.41
N HIS A 75 -19.79 9.76 4.09
CA HIS A 75 -19.50 10.91 4.96
C HIS A 75 -18.03 11.16 5.29
N ILE A 76 -17.10 10.54 4.55
CA ILE A 76 -15.66 10.76 4.70
C ILE A 76 -15.06 11.15 3.36
N ASN A 77 -14.24 12.20 3.34
CA ASN A 77 -13.27 12.41 2.26
C ASN A 77 -12.02 11.57 2.60
N ASN A 78 -11.85 10.48 1.87
CA ASN A 78 -10.83 9.45 2.11
C ASN A 78 -9.59 9.57 1.20
N LYS A 79 -9.30 10.78 0.73
CA LYS A 79 -8.15 11.06 -0.15
C LYS A 79 -6.87 11.44 0.61
N GLY A 80 -6.90 11.42 1.95
CA GLY A 80 -5.78 11.79 2.79
C GLY A 80 -4.57 10.88 2.63
N LEU A 81 -3.39 11.45 2.84
CA LEU A 81 -2.15 10.70 3.09
C LEU A 81 -2.14 10.09 4.49
N MET A 82 -2.99 10.58 5.36
CA MET A 82 -3.21 10.10 6.72
C MET A 82 -4.70 9.82 6.93
N TYR A 83 -4.99 8.89 7.83
CA TYR A 83 -6.35 8.66 8.32
C TYR A 83 -6.88 9.86 9.12
N ASN A 84 -8.17 9.90 9.39
CA ASN A 84 -8.80 10.97 10.17
C ASN A 84 -8.30 11.05 11.63
N ASP A 85 -7.77 9.96 12.17
CA ASP A 85 -7.11 9.90 13.49
C ASP A 85 -5.62 10.29 13.45
N ARG A 86 -5.14 10.75 12.29
CA ARG A 86 -3.77 11.17 12.01
C ARG A 86 -2.72 10.06 11.99
N ARG A 87 -3.11 8.80 11.98
CA ARG A 87 -2.17 7.72 11.64
C ARG A 87 -1.78 7.85 10.17
N PRO A 88 -0.49 7.76 9.82
CA PRO A 88 -0.07 7.76 8.42
C PRO A 88 -0.61 6.52 7.70
N LYS A 89 -1.05 6.67 6.45
CA LYS A 89 -1.18 5.57 5.50
C LYS A 89 0.20 5.22 4.94
N ASP A 90 0.38 4.04 4.37
CA ASP A 90 1.68 3.66 3.78
C ASP A 90 2.15 4.69 2.73
N VAL A 91 1.24 5.24 1.96
CA VAL A 91 1.53 6.25 0.93
C VAL A 91 2.09 7.57 1.48
N PHE A 92 1.86 7.89 2.75
CA PHE A 92 2.50 9.04 3.41
C PHE A 92 4.02 8.92 3.38
N TYR A 93 4.54 7.73 3.60
CA TYR A 93 5.99 7.48 3.59
C TYR A 93 6.58 7.54 2.18
N TYR A 94 5.79 7.24 1.14
CA TYR A 94 6.19 7.52 -0.24
C TYR A 94 6.41 9.02 -0.46
N PHE A 95 5.44 9.86 -0.06
CA PHE A 95 5.57 11.31 -0.11
C PHE A 95 6.78 11.81 0.67
N GLN A 96 6.97 11.29 1.88
CA GLN A 96 8.11 11.63 2.73
C GLN A 96 9.44 11.27 2.03
N ALA A 97 9.57 10.05 1.50
CA ALA A 97 10.77 9.61 0.79
C ALA A 97 11.05 10.47 -0.46
N PHE A 98 10.00 10.86 -1.17
CA PHE A 98 10.13 11.64 -2.40
C PHE A 98 10.53 13.10 -2.13
N LEU A 99 9.97 13.74 -1.13
CA LEU A 99 10.17 15.17 -0.85
C LEU A 99 11.31 15.45 0.14
N ARG A 100 11.55 14.58 1.12
CA ARG A 100 12.60 14.78 2.14
C ARG A 100 13.94 14.25 1.64
N LYS A 101 14.95 15.13 1.62
CA LYS A 101 16.33 14.78 1.25
C LYS A 101 17.30 14.94 2.42
N ASP A 102 16.82 15.46 3.52
CA ASP A 102 17.57 15.79 4.73
C ASP A 102 17.56 14.68 5.79
N ILE A 103 16.61 13.76 5.70
CA ILE A 103 16.52 12.60 6.60
C ILE A 103 16.38 11.30 5.81
N PRO A 104 16.92 10.18 6.31
CA PRO A 104 16.66 8.87 5.73
C PRO A 104 15.19 8.48 5.97
N VAL A 105 14.56 7.96 4.93
CA VAL A 105 13.23 7.36 4.99
C VAL A 105 13.35 5.90 4.56
N LEU A 106 12.82 5.01 5.38
CA LEU A 106 12.74 3.57 5.10
C LEU A 106 11.45 3.06 5.72
N HIS A 107 10.51 2.59 4.89
CA HIS A 107 9.20 2.12 5.33
C HIS A 107 8.76 0.90 4.54
N ILE A 108 8.47 -0.20 5.26
CA ILE A 108 7.85 -1.39 4.70
C ILE A 108 6.33 -1.11 4.63
N ALA A 109 5.79 -1.02 3.42
CA ALA A 109 4.41 -0.62 3.19
C ALA A 109 3.44 -1.80 3.44
N VAL A 110 3.18 -2.07 4.71
CA VAL A 110 2.30 -3.14 5.17
C VAL A 110 1.30 -2.68 6.25
N ASP A 111 1.40 -1.43 6.71
CA ASP A 111 0.57 -0.91 7.80
C ASP A 111 -0.91 -0.82 7.39
N ASP A 112 -1.17 -0.56 6.11
CA ASP A 112 -2.51 -0.54 5.53
C ASP A 112 -3.06 -1.95 5.25
N TRP A 113 -2.23 -3.00 5.25
CA TRP A 113 -2.63 -4.38 4.98
C TRP A 113 -1.80 -5.40 5.77
N LYS A 114 -1.91 -5.36 7.09
CA LYS A 114 -1.18 -6.28 8.00
C LYS A 114 -1.76 -7.69 8.03
N HIS A 115 -3.09 -7.82 7.93
CA HIS A 115 -3.79 -9.09 7.98
C HIS A 115 -4.20 -9.49 6.57
N ARG A 116 -3.61 -10.59 6.08
CA ARG A 116 -3.83 -11.07 4.71
C ARG A 116 -4.45 -12.45 4.74
N THR A 117 -5.49 -12.63 3.94
CA THR A 117 -6.06 -13.95 3.66
C THR A 117 -5.61 -14.37 2.27
N VAL A 118 -5.06 -15.58 2.15
CA VAL A 118 -4.59 -16.13 0.88
C VAL A 118 -5.13 -17.54 0.69
N VAL A 119 -5.44 -17.89 -0.56
CA VAL A 119 -5.87 -19.25 -0.92
C VAL A 119 -4.66 -20.04 -1.38
N SER A 120 -4.24 -21.02 -0.57
CA SER A 120 -3.08 -21.85 -0.87
C SER A 120 -3.16 -23.19 -0.16
N ASP A 121 -2.75 -24.25 -0.87
CA ASP A 121 -2.51 -25.59 -0.29
C ASP A 121 -1.02 -25.82 0.01
N GLY A 122 -0.16 -24.83 -0.28
CA GLY A 122 1.27 -24.88 0.00
C GLY A 122 1.64 -24.36 1.38
N GLU A 123 2.89 -24.60 1.78
CA GLU A 123 3.44 -24.12 3.06
C GLU A 123 3.73 -22.62 3.04
N ALA A 124 4.01 -22.06 1.87
CA ALA A 124 4.28 -20.64 1.67
C ALA A 124 3.61 -20.11 0.38
N VAL A 125 3.36 -18.81 0.33
CA VAL A 125 2.82 -18.11 -0.83
C VAL A 125 3.65 -16.87 -1.12
N GLU A 126 4.01 -16.66 -2.38
CA GLU A 126 4.66 -15.42 -2.83
C GLU A 126 3.66 -14.28 -2.82
N HIS A 127 4.01 -13.20 -2.12
CA HIS A 127 3.14 -12.02 -1.99
C HIS A 127 3.96 -10.74 -2.16
N PRO A 128 3.48 -9.75 -2.92
CA PRO A 128 4.21 -8.51 -3.09
C PRO A 128 4.29 -7.73 -1.78
N VAL A 129 5.49 -7.28 -1.45
CA VAL A 129 5.77 -6.34 -0.37
C VAL A 129 6.56 -5.17 -0.93
N LYS A 130 6.00 -3.98 -0.78
CA LYS A 130 6.62 -2.72 -1.21
C LYS A 130 7.40 -2.11 -0.07
N VAL A 131 8.51 -1.47 -0.39
CA VAL A 131 9.27 -0.64 0.54
C VAL A 131 9.41 0.75 -0.06
N TYR A 132 9.06 1.76 0.72
CA TYR A 132 9.28 3.17 0.40
C TYR A 132 10.58 3.65 1.02
N SER A 133 11.45 4.26 0.22
CA SER A 133 12.74 4.72 0.72
C SER A 133 13.36 5.79 -0.18
N ASN A 134 14.15 6.69 0.41
CA ASN A 134 15.06 7.60 -0.30
C ASN A 134 16.53 7.14 -0.22
N LEU A 135 16.78 5.90 0.21
CA LEU A 135 18.10 5.28 0.17
C LEU A 135 18.39 4.74 -1.24
N ASP A 136 19.66 4.58 -1.60
CA ASP A 136 20.05 4.04 -2.90
C ASP A 136 19.69 2.56 -3.05
N LYS A 137 19.87 1.79 -1.98
CA LYS A 137 19.64 0.34 -1.94
C LYS A 137 19.05 -0.08 -0.62
N VAL A 138 18.19 -1.08 -0.66
CA VAL A 138 17.57 -1.71 0.50
C VAL A 138 17.71 -3.22 0.40
N GLU A 139 18.05 -3.86 1.51
CA GLU A 139 17.94 -5.30 1.73
C GLU A 139 16.64 -5.58 2.50
N LEU A 140 15.86 -6.56 2.06
CA LEU A 140 14.70 -7.06 2.78
C LEU A 140 14.97 -8.50 3.26
N SER A 141 14.52 -8.84 4.45
CA SER A 141 14.47 -10.22 4.94
C SER A 141 13.09 -10.54 5.50
N VAL A 142 12.74 -11.82 5.47
CA VAL A 142 11.51 -12.37 6.05
C VAL A 142 11.85 -13.54 6.95
N ASN A 143 11.35 -13.56 8.17
CA ASN A 143 11.56 -14.63 9.15
C ASN A 143 13.05 -15.01 9.32
N GLY A 144 13.94 -14.00 9.24
CA GLY A 144 15.39 -14.18 9.31
C GLY A 144 16.08 -14.59 8.00
N THR A 145 15.31 -14.95 6.96
CA THR A 145 15.87 -15.27 5.63
C THR A 145 16.03 -14.01 4.79
N LYS A 146 17.26 -13.76 4.33
CA LYS A 146 17.55 -12.61 3.46
C LYS A 146 17.00 -12.84 2.06
N LEU A 147 16.37 -11.81 1.52
CA LEU A 147 15.98 -11.70 0.13
C LEU A 147 17.01 -10.91 -0.67
N SER A 148 16.73 -10.68 -1.96
CA SER A 148 17.63 -9.89 -2.81
C SER A 148 17.73 -8.44 -2.35
N VAL A 149 18.94 -7.86 -2.47
CA VAL A 149 19.12 -6.41 -2.36
C VAL A 149 18.59 -5.75 -3.63
N GLN A 150 17.77 -4.73 -3.49
CA GLN A 150 17.24 -3.97 -4.63
C GLN A 150 17.69 -2.50 -4.57
N GLY A 151 17.91 -1.93 -5.75
CA GLY A 151 18.00 -0.48 -5.93
C GLY A 151 16.63 0.16 -5.79
N ILE A 152 16.59 1.35 -5.21
CA ILE A 152 15.34 2.10 -5.06
C ILE A 152 15.15 3.04 -6.24
N GLU A 153 14.09 2.83 -7.01
CA GLU A 153 13.71 3.68 -8.13
C GLU A 153 12.42 4.45 -7.81
N ASN A 154 12.39 5.75 -8.10
CA ASN A 154 11.26 6.61 -7.76
C ASN A 154 10.75 6.43 -6.31
N CYS A 155 11.69 6.26 -5.37
CA CYS A 155 11.45 6.10 -3.93
C CYS A 155 10.69 4.83 -3.53
N HIS A 156 10.65 3.78 -4.35
CA HIS A 156 10.10 2.48 -3.95
C HIS A 156 10.79 1.30 -4.65
N ALA A 157 10.64 0.12 -4.07
CA ALA A 157 10.93 -1.17 -4.69
C ALA A 157 9.94 -2.23 -4.16
N VAL A 158 9.75 -3.31 -4.91
CA VAL A 158 8.80 -4.38 -4.57
C VAL A 158 9.52 -5.72 -4.57
N TRP A 159 9.33 -6.50 -3.52
CA TRP A 159 9.79 -7.89 -3.40
C TRP A 159 8.63 -8.85 -3.49
N GLN A 160 8.82 -9.99 -4.14
CA GLN A 160 7.97 -11.14 -3.93
C GLN A 160 8.50 -11.86 -2.68
N VAL A 161 7.66 -11.92 -1.65
CA VAL A 161 8.06 -12.40 -0.33
C VAL A 161 7.33 -13.71 -0.03
N PRO A 162 8.06 -14.80 0.27
CA PRO A 162 7.46 -16.07 0.66
C PRO A 162 6.88 -15.95 2.08
N LEU A 163 5.58 -15.76 2.18
CA LEU A 163 4.84 -15.67 3.43
C LEU A 163 4.31 -17.04 3.82
N VAL A 164 4.44 -17.38 5.10
CA VAL A 164 3.87 -18.61 5.72
C VAL A 164 2.63 -18.27 6.54
N ALA A 165 1.84 -19.28 6.88
CA ALA A 165 0.70 -19.09 7.77
C ALA A 165 1.11 -18.52 9.13
N GLY A 166 0.32 -17.61 9.67
CA GLY A 166 0.61 -16.92 10.93
C GLY A 166 1.47 -15.66 10.75
N ARG A 167 2.30 -15.37 11.74
CA ARG A 167 3.13 -14.16 11.78
C ARG A 167 4.36 -14.31 10.90
N ASN A 168 4.59 -13.31 10.05
CA ASN A 168 5.81 -13.15 9.27
C ASN A 168 6.46 -11.83 9.64
N THR A 169 7.70 -11.89 10.14
CA THR A 169 8.47 -10.70 10.52
C THR A 169 9.36 -10.28 9.36
N LEU A 170 9.18 -9.05 8.91
CA LEU A 170 9.93 -8.41 7.84
C LEU A 170 10.95 -7.45 8.44
N VAL A 171 12.17 -7.44 7.91
CA VAL A 171 13.19 -6.47 8.28
C VAL A 171 13.76 -5.85 7.00
N ALA A 172 13.54 -4.55 6.83
CA ALA A 172 14.20 -3.76 5.78
C ALA A 172 15.41 -3.05 6.36
N SER A 173 16.52 -3.02 5.63
CA SER A 173 17.71 -2.29 6.04
C SER A 173 18.46 -1.67 4.87
N GLY A 174 19.12 -0.55 5.12
CA GLY A 174 19.95 0.15 4.14
C GLY A 174 21.00 1.02 4.83
N ILE A 175 21.80 1.70 4.05
CA ILE A 175 22.89 2.58 4.56
C ILE A 175 22.61 4.02 4.15
N CYS A 176 22.63 4.93 5.10
CA CYS A 176 22.58 6.37 4.88
C CYS A 176 23.78 7.04 5.53
N HIS A 177 24.62 7.72 4.73
CA HIS A 177 25.84 8.38 5.23
C HIS A 177 26.72 7.48 6.14
N GLY A 178 26.89 6.22 5.74
CA GLY A 178 27.68 5.22 6.49
C GLY A 178 26.99 4.64 7.73
N LYS A 179 25.77 5.06 8.06
CA LYS A 179 24.98 4.53 9.19
C LYS A 179 23.91 3.57 8.70
N LYS A 180 23.73 2.47 9.41
CA LYS A 180 22.62 1.54 9.16
C LYS A 180 21.30 2.19 9.56
N VAL A 181 20.31 2.10 8.65
CA VAL A 181 18.91 2.40 8.90
C VAL A 181 18.15 1.10 8.80
N GLU A 182 17.25 0.85 9.71
CA GLU A 182 16.49 -0.41 9.78
C GLU A 182 15.05 -0.15 10.21
N GLN A 183 14.12 -0.91 9.63
CA GLN A 183 12.73 -0.96 10.06
C GLN A 183 12.27 -2.42 10.12
N VAL A 184 11.46 -2.73 11.13
CA VAL A 184 10.83 -4.03 11.35
C VAL A 184 9.32 -3.88 11.28
N SER A 185 8.66 -4.78 10.58
CA SER A 185 7.19 -4.86 10.51
C SER A 185 6.72 -6.30 10.43
N ASP A 186 5.47 -6.55 10.80
CA ASP A 186 4.88 -7.87 10.75
C ASP A 186 3.70 -7.93 9.78
N ILE A 187 3.57 -9.07 9.09
CA ILE A 187 2.36 -9.47 8.34
C ILE A 187 1.80 -10.73 8.98
N PHE A 188 0.49 -10.79 9.15
CA PHE A 188 -0.22 -11.95 9.63
C PHE A 188 -1.00 -12.57 8.48
N VAL A 189 -0.75 -13.85 8.19
CA VAL A 189 -1.35 -14.55 7.06
C VAL A 189 -2.28 -15.65 7.53
N LYS A 190 -3.54 -15.60 7.08
CA LYS A 190 -4.50 -16.70 7.18
C LYS A 190 -4.51 -17.44 5.85
N MET A 191 -4.05 -18.69 5.83
CA MET A 191 -4.14 -19.53 4.64
C MET A 191 -5.47 -20.28 4.63
N GLN A 192 -6.12 -20.27 3.47
CA GLN A 192 -7.34 -21.04 3.20
C GLN A 192 -7.04 -22.08 2.12
N PRO A 193 -7.50 -23.33 2.27
CA PRO A 193 -7.31 -24.37 1.27
C PRO A 193 -8.10 -24.05 0.00
N ARG A 194 -7.56 -24.45 -1.16
CA ARG A 194 -8.23 -24.25 -2.47
C ARG A 194 -9.49 -25.11 -2.62
N HIS A 195 -9.53 -26.25 -1.94
CA HIS A 195 -10.62 -27.22 -2.07
C HIS A 195 -11.35 -27.42 -0.75
N ILE A 196 -12.67 -27.31 -0.82
CA ILE A 196 -13.55 -27.51 0.34
C ILE A 196 -13.35 -28.91 0.97
N ALA A 197 -13.03 -29.92 0.17
CA ALA A 197 -12.76 -31.29 0.65
C ALA A 197 -11.53 -31.37 1.57
N ALA A 198 -10.63 -30.40 1.55
CA ALA A 198 -9.48 -30.32 2.46
C ALA A 198 -9.82 -29.68 3.81
N VAL A 199 -11.02 -29.12 3.95
CA VAL A 199 -11.50 -28.55 5.21
C VAL A 199 -12.07 -29.67 6.06
N GLY A 200 -11.44 -29.95 7.20
CA GLY A 200 -11.95 -30.95 8.17
C GLY A 200 -13.34 -30.58 8.68
N SER A 201 -13.82 -31.28 9.72
CA SER A 201 -15.14 -31.09 10.34
C SER A 201 -15.36 -29.73 11.04
N GLY A 202 -14.51 -28.72 10.78
CA GLY A 202 -14.63 -27.37 11.29
C GLY A 202 -15.64 -26.53 10.50
N GLN A 203 -16.01 -25.38 11.04
CA GLN A 203 -16.87 -24.42 10.37
C GLN A 203 -16.15 -23.85 9.15
N LEU A 204 -16.72 -24.00 7.96
CA LEU A 204 -16.21 -23.39 6.74
C LEU A 204 -16.64 -21.92 6.72
N GLU A 205 -15.68 -21.02 6.75
CA GLU A 205 -15.89 -19.61 6.49
C GLU A 205 -15.30 -19.27 5.11
N LEU A 206 -16.15 -19.10 4.12
CA LEU A 206 -15.79 -18.61 2.81
C LEU A 206 -16.66 -17.39 2.49
N ALA A 207 -16.03 -16.27 2.28
CA ALA A 207 -16.68 -15.04 1.82
C ALA A 207 -16.05 -14.59 0.51
N VAL A 208 -16.88 -14.28 -0.49
CA VAL A 208 -16.45 -13.82 -1.82
C VAL A 208 -17.05 -12.45 -2.09
N ASN A 209 -16.20 -11.50 -2.47
CA ASN A 209 -16.58 -10.14 -2.87
C ASN A 209 -16.99 -10.15 -4.34
N VAL A 210 -18.22 -10.59 -4.59
CA VAL A 210 -18.74 -10.86 -5.95
C VAL A 210 -18.68 -9.62 -6.84
N GLY A 211 -18.07 -9.77 -8.02
CA GLY A 211 -17.90 -8.70 -9.01
C GLY A 211 -16.76 -7.73 -8.70
N SER A 212 -15.85 -8.08 -7.79
CA SER A 212 -14.71 -7.23 -7.40
C SER A 212 -13.41 -8.00 -7.43
N ASN A 213 -12.34 -7.36 -7.90
CA ASN A 213 -10.95 -7.89 -7.82
C ASN A 213 -10.28 -7.52 -6.48
N CYS A 214 -11.00 -6.86 -5.57
CA CYS A 214 -10.45 -6.46 -4.28
C CYS A 214 -10.81 -7.42 -3.18
N PHE A 215 -9.88 -7.67 -2.29
CA PHE A 215 -10.16 -8.17 -0.95
C PHE A 215 -10.93 -7.10 -0.19
N PHE A 216 -11.95 -7.51 0.54
CA PHE A 216 -12.67 -6.62 1.44
C PHE A 216 -12.60 -7.18 2.85
N THR A 217 -12.15 -6.38 3.82
CA THR A 217 -12.13 -6.77 5.23
C THR A 217 -13.22 -6.01 5.97
N ASP A 218 -14.12 -6.75 6.62
CA ASP A 218 -15.18 -6.17 7.43
C ASP A 218 -14.62 -5.69 8.77
N ASP A 219 -14.80 -4.41 9.07
CA ASP A 219 -14.31 -3.75 10.30
C ASP A 219 -14.88 -4.34 11.60
N LYS A 220 -16.00 -5.06 11.52
CA LYS A 220 -16.72 -5.56 12.70
C LYS A 220 -16.43 -7.00 13.02
N SER A 221 -16.16 -7.81 12.02
CA SER A 221 -16.03 -9.26 12.14
C SER A 221 -14.62 -9.77 11.81
N ASP A 222 -13.71 -8.92 11.35
CA ASP A 222 -12.41 -9.28 10.82
C ASP A 222 -12.49 -10.32 9.67
N LEU A 223 -13.69 -10.50 9.10
CA LEU A 223 -13.91 -11.41 7.99
C LEU A 223 -13.34 -10.79 6.71
N CYS A 224 -12.44 -11.52 6.08
CA CYS A 224 -11.91 -11.14 4.78
C CYS A 224 -12.71 -11.78 3.66
N TRP A 225 -13.28 -10.97 2.79
CA TRP A 225 -13.95 -11.38 1.56
C TRP A 225 -12.91 -11.42 0.44
N LEU A 226 -12.79 -12.58 -0.18
CA LEU A 226 -11.83 -12.81 -1.26
C LEU A 226 -12.32 -12.17 -2.57
N PRO A 227 -11.43 -11.77 -3.49
CA PRO A 227 -11.81 -11.37 -4.84
C PRO A 227 -12.60 -12.46 -5.56
N ASP A 228 -13.50 -12.03 -6.45
CA ASP A 228 -14.25 -12.90 -7.35
C ASP A 228 -13.38 -13.17 -8.60
N GLN A 229 -12.50 -14.17 -8.53
CA GLN A 229 -11.63 -14.61 -9.64
C GLN A 229 -11.61 -16.13 -9.77
#